data_7b9978af377e3882a7d4c09147544f5c
#
_entry.id   7b9978af377e3882a7d4c09147544f5c
#
_cell.length_a   1.000
_cell.length_b   1.000
_cell.length_c   1.000
_cell.angle_alpha   90.00
_cell.angle_beta   90.00
_cell.angle_gamma   90.00
#
_symmetry.space_group_name_H-M   'P 1'
#
loop_
_entity.id
_entity.type
_entity.pdbx_description
1 polymer ?
#
loop_
_entity_poly.entity_id
_entity_poly.type
_entity_poly.pdbx_seq_one_letter_code
_entity_poly.pdbx_strand_id
1 'polypeptide(L)'
;MAEIAKEVNGGDARDLHSLLSSPARDFLIRNNGEQVKIESLKGKKIGLYFSAAWCGPCQRFTPQLVDIYNELSSNVGFEVVFVSGDEDEDSFKDYFSKMPWLAVPFTDSETRDRLDEVFKVRGIPNLVMIDDEGKLVNENGVGVIRSYGADAYPFTPEKMKEIKEEEERARREQTLRSVLVTPSRDFVITRDGNKVPVSQLEGKTIGLLFSVASYRQCKEFTSKLEEVYQKLKENNEDFEIVLISLEDDEEAFKQDFETNPWLALPFNDKSSSKLTRHFMLSTLPTLVILGPDGKTRHSNVAEAIDDYGVVAYPFTPEKFEELKAIEKGKLEAQTLESLLVSGDLNYVLGKDGAKVLVSELVGKNILLYFSAHWCPPCRGFTPKLVEVYKQIKEKDEAFELIFISSDRDQESFDEYYSQMPWLALPFGDPRKTSLARTFKVGGIPMLAALGPTGKTVTKEARDLVGAHGADAYPFTEERVKEIEAKYTEMAKEWPEKVKHVLHEEHELELTRVPVYICDKCDEEGQIWSYHCDECDFDLHAKCALKEDANINGDDAVKEGGGESQDGWVCDGNVCTKS
;
A
#
# COMPACT_ATOMS: atom_id res chain seq x y z
N MET A 1 -23.44 -10.74 -0.68
CA MET A 1 -23.48 -9.50 0.11
C MET A 1 -24.91 -9.00 0.38
N ALA A 2 -25.84 -9.90 0.64
CA ALA A 2 -27.25 -9.57 0.95
C ALA A 2 -27.79 -10.33 2.19
N GLU A 3 -26.93 -10.98 2.96
CA GLU A 3 -27.36 -11.80 4.13
C GLU A 3 -26.85 -11.31 5.48
N ILE A 4 -25.97 -10.30 5.54
CA ILE A 4 -25.43 -9.74 6.81
C ILE A 4 -26.30 -8.58 7.36
N ALA A 5 -27.35 -8.16 6.64
CA ALA A 5 -28.24 -7.07 7.07
C ALA A 5 -29.42 -7.51 7.96
N LYS A 6 -29.44 -8.74 8.52
CA LYS A 6 -30.61 -9.29 9.24
C LYS A 6 -30.43 -9.56 10.73
N GLU A 7 -29.27 -9.34 11.33
CA GLU A 7 -29.04 -9.66 12.76
C GLU A 7 -28.79 -8.47 13.70
N VAL A 8 -28.94 -7.23 13.27
CA VAL A 8 -28.81 -6.04 14.15
C VAL A 8 -30.19 -5.46 14.58
N ASN A 9 -31.26 -6.24 14.46
CA ASN A 9 -32.61 -5.84 14.92
C ASN A 9 -33.04 -6.60 16.19
N GLY A 10 -32.32 -6.42 17.31
CA GLY A 10 -32.66 -7.08 18.56
C GLY A 10 -31.93 -6.55 19.80
N GLY A 11 -31.53 -5.28 19.82
CA GLY A 11 -30.97 -4.65 21.01
C GLY A 11 -31.85 -3.49 21.47
N ASP A 12 -32.22 -3.45 22.74
CA ASP A 12 -32.98 -2.43 23.44
C ASP A 12 -32.78 -1.04 22.82
N ALA A 13 -33.86 -0.38 22.43
CA ALA A 13 -33.87 1.04 22.05
C ALA A 13 -33.47 1.88 23.26
N ARG A 14 -32.19 2.04 23.50
CA ARG A 14 -31.64 2.93 24.51
C ARG A 14 -31.78 4.34 23.96
N ASP A 15 -32.56 5.17 24.63
CA ASP A 15 -32.66 6.57 24.28
C ASP A 15 -31.31 7.29 24.50
N LEU A 16 -31.11 8.41 23.84
CA LEU A 16 -29.88 9.21 23.93
C LEU A 16 -29.49 9.55 25.36
N HIS A 17 -30.47 9.83 26.21
CA HIS A 17 -30.21 10.16 27.59
C HIS A 17 -29.62 8.97 28.36
N SER A 18 -30.19 7.77 28.19
CA SER A 18 -29.66 6.55 28.83
C SER A 18 -28.28 6.13 28.28
N LEU A 19 -27.96 6.45 27.03
CA LEU A 19 -26.63 6.22 26.49
C LEU A 19 -25.56 7.13 27.12
N LEU A 20 -25.86 8.40 27.33
CA LEU A 20 -24.89 9.42 27.73
C LEU A 20 -24.92 9.77 29.22
N SER A 21 -25.93 9.34 30.01
CA SER A 21 -26.04 9.59 31.44
C SER A 21 -25.51 8.42 32.28
N SER A 22 -25.23 8.71 33.57
CA SER A 22 -25.04 7.71 34.59
C SER A 22 -25.96 8.01 35.81
N PRO A 23 -26.14 7.10 36.77
CA PRO A 23 -26.97 7.35 37.96
C PRO A 23 -26.57 8.60 38.74
N ALA A 24 -25.30 9.02 38.61
CA ALA A 24 -24.76 10.19 39.29
C ALA A 24 -24.68 11.45 38.41
N ARG A 25 -25.00 11.35 37.10
CA ARG A 25 -24.72 12.43 36.14
C ARG A 25 -25.71 12.44 34.96
N ASP A 26 -26.31 13.63 34.71
CA ASP A 26 -27.22 13.89 33.58
C ASP A 26 -26.69 15.01 32.64
N PHE A 27 -25.38 15.26 32.65
CA PHE A 27 -24.73 16.33 31.90
C PHE A 27 -23.42 15.87 31.21
N LEU A 28 -23.03 16.57 30.18
CA LEU A 28 -21.72 16.51 29.56
C LEU A 28 -20.92 17.77 29.90
N ILE A 29 -19.65 17.81 29.59
CA ILE A 29 -18.81 18.98 29.88
C ILE A 29 -18.26 19.60 28.60
N ARG A 30 -18.05 20.93 28.63
CA ARG A 30 -17.22 21.65 27.67
C ARG A 30 -15.76 21.68 28.14
N ASN A 31 -14.86 22.03 27.24
CA ASN A 31 -13.42 22.17 27.56
C ASN A 31 -13.10 23.27 28.60
N ASN A 32 -14.01 24.21 28.83
CA ASN A 32 -13.92 25.21 29.89
C ASN A 32 -14.51 24.74 31.25
N GLY A 33 -14.98 23.49 31.34
CA GLY A 33 -15.62 22.89 32.52
C GLY A 33 -17.11 23.18 32.67
N GLU A 34 -17.73 23.92 31.77
CA GLU A 34 -19.19 24.17 31.78
C GLU A 34 -19.95 22.87 31.62
N GLN A 35 -20.96 22.65 32.48
CA GLN A 35 -21.85 21.51 32.40
C GLN A 35 -23.03 21.79 31.47
N VAL A 36 -23.28 20.90 30.53
CA VAL A 36 -24.35 20.98 29.55
C VAL A 36 -25.27 19.79 29.70
N LYS A 37 -26.57 20.04 29.95
CA LYS A 37 -27.56 18.97 30.09
C LYS A 37 -27.70 18.15 28.82
N ILE A 38 -27.78 16.82 28.95
CA ILE A 38 -27.93 15.89 27.83
C ILE A 38 -29.20 16.18 27.02
N GLU A 39 -30.27 16.65 27.67
CA GLU A 39 -31.52 17.06 27.01
C GLU A 39 -31.34 18.15 25.95
N SER A 40 -30.28 18.97 26.05
CA SER A 40 -29.97 20.02 25.05
C SER A 40 -29.48 19.46 23.71
N LEU A 41 -29.20 18.17 23.62
CA LEU A 41 -28.84 17.46 22.41
C LEU A 41 -30.04 17.02 21.57
N LYS A 42 -31.25 17.14 22.11
CA LYS A 42 -32.49 16.76 21.41
C LYS A 42 -32.64 17.54 20.10
N GLY A 43 -32.93 16.83 19.02
CA GLY A 43 -33.06 17.38 17.68
C GLY A 43 -31.73 17.54 16.92
N LYS A 44 -30.60 17.14 17.52
CA LYS A 44 -29.28 17.22 16.88
C LYS A 44 -28.83 15.86 16.36
N LYS A 45 -27.98 15.87 15.30
CA LYS A 45 -27.18 14.70 14.94
C LYS A 45 -25.90 14.71 15.76
N ILE A 46 -25.49 13.56 16.28
CA ILE A 46 -24.41 13.46 17.26
C ILE A 46 -23.33 12.54 16.73
N GLY A 47 -22.08 13.02 16.77
CA GLY A 47 -20.89 12.21 16.56
C GLY A 47 -20.29 11.77 17.90
N LEU A 48 -20.33 10.50 18.24
CA LEU A 48 -19.57 9.97 19.38
C LEU A 48 -18.13 9.74 18.92
N TYR A 49 -17.20 10.54 19.43
CA TYR A 49 -15.80 10.54 19.00
C TYR A 49 -14.93 9.83 20.05
N PHE A 50 -14.55 8.59 19.74
CA PHE A 50 -13.63 7.78 20.55
C PHE A 50 -12.20 8.09 20.11
N SER A 51 -11.40 8.61 21.03
CA SER A 51 -10.06 9.13 20.73
C SER A 51 -9.21 9.24 22.00
N ALA A 52 -7.89 9.42 21.86
CA ALA A 52 -6.98 9.61 22.98
C ALA A 52 -5.78 10.50 22.59
N ALA A 53 -5.19 11.18 23.58
CA ALA A 53 -4.03 12.06 23.41
C ALA A 53 -2.79 11.33 22.88
N TRP A 54 -2.57 10.11 23.34
CA TRP A 54 -1.43 9.28 22.93
C TRP A 54 -1.55 8.69 21.51
N CYS A 55 -2.74 8.70 20.92
CA CYS A 55 -3.02 8.11 19.62
C CYS A 55 -2.60 9.06 18.47
N GLY A 56 -1.50 8.78 17.78
CA GLY A 56 -1.02 9.59 16.66
C GLY A 56 -2.02 9.76 15.51
N PRO A 57 -2.72 8.70 15.03
CA PRO A 57 -3.80 8.83 14.07
C PRO A 57 -4.94 9.75 14.52
N CYS A 58 -5.26 9.73 15.82
CA CYS A 58 -6.28 10.59 16.41
C CYS A 58 -5.88 12.07 16.36
N GLN A 59 -4.63 12.36 16.72
CA GLN A 59 -4.09 13.73 16.66
C GLN A 59 -4.13 14.33 15.26
N ARG A 60 -3.99 13.50 14.22
CA ARG A 60 -4.11 13.93 12.81
C ARG A 60 -5.57 14.13 12.36
N PHE A 61 -6.50 13.36 12.91
CA PHE A 61 -7.92 13.45 12.53
C PHE A 61 -8.67 14.56 13.27
N THR A 62 -8.34 14.82 14.53
CA THR A 62 -9.04 15.82 15.36
C THR A 62 -9.14 17.21 14.70
N PRO A 63 -8.08 17.78 14.11
CA PRO A 63 -8.19 19.09 13.42
C PRO A 63 -9.21 19.08 12.28
N GLN A 64 -9.26 18.02 11.47
CA GLN A 64 -10.23 17.88 10.39
C GLN A 64 -11.67 17.84 10.94
N LEU A 65 -11.89 17.11 12.03
CA LEU A 65 -13.20 17.07 12.67
C LEU A 65 -13.58 18.43 13.27
N VAL A 66 -12.61 19.20 13.81
CA VAL A 66 -12.84 20.57 14.31
C VAL A 66 -13.35 21.49 13.20
N ASP A 67 -12.74 21.43 12.01
CA ASP A 67 -13.15 22.24 10.85
C ASP A 67 -14.59 21.91 10.45
N ILE A 68 -14.94 20.63 10.34
CA ILE A 68 -16.29 20.16 10.01
C ILE A 68 -17.30 20.54 11.11
N TYR A 69 -16.93 20.39 12.37
CA TYR A 69 -17.78 20.80 13.49
C TYR A 69 -18.08 22.29 13.44
N ASN A 70 -17.09 23.14 13.21
CA ASN A 70 -17.27 24.59 13.12
C ASN A 70 -18.20 24.99 11.95
N GLU A 71 -18.15 24.25 10.84
CA GLU A 71 -19.01 24.48 9.69
C GLU A 71 -20.48 24.06 9.98
N LEU A 72 -20.67 22.91 10.62
CA LEU A 72 -22.01 22.29 10.79
C LEU A 72 -22.72 22.73 12.07
N SER A 73 -22.01 22.93 13.18
CA SER A 73 -22.62 23.13 14.49
C SER A 73 -23.51 24.37 14.58
N SER A 74 -23.15 25.44 13.86
CA SER A 74 -23.88 26.71 13.83
C SER A 74 -25.11 26.69 12.93
N ASN A 75 -25.12 25.83 11.90
CA ASN A 75 -26.06 25.91 10.78
C ASN A 75 -27.14 24.83 10.80
N VAL A 76 -26.81 23.60 11.27
CA VAL A 76 -27.66 22.43 11.01
C VAL A 76 -27.87 21.51 12.23
N GLY A 77 -27.41 21.92 13.41
CA GLY A 77 -27.66 21.15 14.64
C GLY A 77 -26.82 19.87 14.75
N PHE A 78 -25.55 19.95 14.38
CA PHE A 78 -24.56 18.88 14.61
C PHE A 78 -23.83 19.10 15.93
N GLU A 79 -23.65 18.05 16.72
CA GLU A 79 -22.85 18.06 17.95
C GLU A 79 -21.90 16.88 17.99
N VAL A 80 -20.76 17.04 18.66
CA VAL A 80 -19.81 15.97 18.90
C VAL A 80 -19.68 15.73 20.41
N VAL A 81 -19.57 14.48 20.81
CA VAL A 81 -19.29 14.08 22.17
C VAL A 81 -18.01 13.26 22.20
N PHE A 82 -16.99 13.79 22.82
CA PHE A 82 -15.71 13.11 22.99
C PHE A 82 -15.83 12.03 24.07
N VAL A 83 -15.42 10.82 23.73
CA VAL A 83 -15.29 9.66 24.60
C VAL A 83 -13.81 9.33 24.66
N SER A 84 -13.18 9.67 25.79
CA SER A 84 -11.73 9.55 25.91
C SER A 84 -11.28 8.13 26.22
N GLY A 85 -10.23 7.67 25.53
CA GLY A 85 -9.44 6.50 25.86
C GLY A 85 -8.14 6.85 26.62
N ASP A 86 -8.01 8.09 27.17
CA ASP A 86 -6.85 8.47 27.96
C ASP A 86 -6.86 7.80 29.33
N GLU A 87 -5.68 7.49 29.87
CA GLU A 87 -5.50 6.81 31.14
C GLU A 87 -5.46 7.78 32.34
N ASP A 88 -5.08 9.03 32.09
CA ASP A 88 -4.97 10.05 33.13
C ASP A 88 -5.71 11.34 32.76
N GLU A 89 -6.09 12.09 33.82
CA GLU A 89 -6.92 13.29 33.70
C GLU A 89 -6.17 14.47 33.06
N ASP A 90 -4.85 14.54 33.18
CA ASP A 90 -4.05 15.62 32.64
C ASP A 90 -3.94 15.47 31.12
N SER A 91 -3.68 14.26 30.62
CA SER A 91 -3.70 13.92 29.19
C SER A 91 -5.07 14.19 28.56
N PHE A 92 -6.16 13.79 29.24
CA PHE A 92 -7.52 14.11 28.81
C PHE A 92 -7.74 15.63 28.70
N LYS A 93 -7.37 16.41 29.72
CA LYS A 93 -7.59 17.87 29.73
C LYS A 93 -6.81 18.58 28.63
N ASP A 94 -5.54 18.24 28.48
CA ASP A 94 -4.69 18.83 27.47
C ASP A 94 -5.21 18.55 26.05
N TYR A 95 -5.66 17.33 25.79
CA TYR A 95 -6.20 16.96 24.50
C TYR A 95 -7.58 17.58 24.27
N PHE A 96 -8.47 17.50 25.23
CA PHE A 96 -9.82 18.06 25.15
C PHE A 96 -9.82 19.61 25.05
N SER A 97 -8.79 20.28 25.56
CA SER A 97 -8.65 21.73 25.42
C SER A 97 -8.65 22.21 23.95
N LYS A 98 -8.28 21.34 23.01
CA LYS A 98 -8.22 21.60 21.56
C LYS A 98 -9.56 21.35 20.86
N MET A 99 -10.57 20.85 21.58
CA MET A 99 -11.83 20.42 21.02
C MET A 99 -12.96 21.41 21.37
N PRO A 100 -13.74 21.90 20.38
CA PRO A 100 -14.79 22.90 20.62
C PRO A 100 -16.15 22.29 21.08
N TRP A 101 -16.24 20.99 21.18
CA TRP A 101 -17.47 20.23 21.44
C TRP A 101 -17.59 19.73 22.89
N LEU A 102 -18.52 18.81 23.13
CA LEU A 102 -18.79 18.24 24.44
C LEU A 102 -17.95 16.98 24.70
N ALA A 103 -17.81 16.59 25.97
CA ALA A 103 -17.19 15.33 26.35
C ALA A 103 -17.94 14.64 27.49
N VAL A 104 -17.85 13.31 27.57
CA VAL A 104 -18.10 12.55 28.78
C VAL A 104 -17.02 12.94 29.78
N PRO A 105 -17.37 13.35 31.05
CA PRO A 105 -16.36 13.68 32.05
C PRO A 105 -15.36 12.53 32.25
N PHE A 106 -14.09 12.84 32.42
CA PHE A 106 -13.04 11.85 32.64
C PHE A 106 -13.34 10.93 33.84
N THR A 107 -13.94 11.48 34.88
CA THR A 107 -14.29 10.75 36.10
C THR A 107 -15.41 9.72 35.94
N ASP A 108 -16.14 9.75 34.81
CA ASP A 108 -17.24 8.79 34.52
C ASP A 108 -16.73 7.69 33.56
N SER A 109 -15.83 6.83 34.06
CA SER A 109 -15.28 5.69 33.30
C SER A 109 -16.37 4.69 32.91
N GLU A 110 -17.37 4.47 33.80
CA GLU A 110 -18.48 3.54 33.57
C GLU A 110 -19.26 3.89 32.26
N THR A 111 -19.52 5.18 32.02
CA THR A 111 -20.19 5.62 30.79
C THR A 111 -19.27 5.44 29.58
N ARG A 112 -17.97 5.73 29.71
CA ARG A 112 -17.01 5.56 28.62
C ARG A 112 -16.89 4.09 28.19
N ASP A 113 -16.69 3.19 29.15
CA ASP A 113 -16.57 1.74 28.92
C ASP A 113 -17.86 1.17 28.31
N ARG A 114 -19.03 1.59 28.83
CA ARG A 114 -20.32 1.19 28.28
C ARG A 114 -20.52 1.63 26.83
N LEU A 115 -20.11 2.84 26.45
CA LEU A 115 -20.20 3.33 25.08
C LEU A 115 -19.27 2.53 24.17
N ASP A 116 -18.06 2.21 24.62
CA ASP A 116 -17.10 1.38 23.90
C ASP A 116 -17.70 -0.02 23.60
N GLU A 117 -18.29 -0.66 24.61
CA GLU A 117 -18.99 -1.95 24.47
C GLU A 117 -20.20 -1.89 23.51
N VAL A 118 -21.08 -0.88 23.71
CA VAL A 118 -22.32 -0.75 22.92
C VAL A 118 -22.03 -0.59 21.43
N PHE A 119 -21.02 0.22 21.11
CA PHE A 119 -20.64 0.50 19.72
C PHE A 119 -19.51 -0.39 19.21
N LYS A 120 -19.06 -1.37 20.01
CA LYS A 120 -18.03 -2.37 19.65
C LYS A 120 -16.77 -1.71 19.06
N VAL A 121 -16.27 -0.68 19.73
CA VAL A 121 -15.12 0.08 19.27
C VAL A 121 -13.86 -0.79 19.37
N ARG A 122 -13.29 -1.18 18.22
CA ARG A 122 -12.09 -2.03 18.14
C ARG A 122 -10.79 -1.24 17.94
N GLY A 123 -10.91 0.07 17.73
CA GLY A 123 -9.74 0.93 17.49
C GLY A 123 -10.12 2.39 17.40
N ILE A 124 -9.13 3.26 17.57
CA ILE A 124 -9.25 4.72 17.52
C ILE A 124 -8.30 5.34 16.48
N PRO A 125 -8.67 6.48 15.83
CA PRO A 125 -9.91 7.23 16.02
C PRO A 125 -11.14 6.48 15.50
N ASN A 126 -12.23 6.56 16.25
CA ASN A 126 -13.53 6.05 15.83
C ASN A 126 -14.58 7.15 16.01
N LEU A 127 -15.48 7.30 15.05
CA LEU A 127 -16.56 8.29 15.08
C LEU A 127 -17.88 7.61 14.69
N VAL A 128 -18.75 7.42 15.65
CA VAL A 128 -20.07 6.84 15.47
C VAL A 128 -21.10 7.95 15.37
N MET A 129 -21.86 7.99 14.28
CA MET A 129 -22.95 8.95 14.10
C MET A 129 -24.25 8.35 14.61
N ILE A 130 -24.91 9.06 15.51
CA ILE A 130 -26.23 8.71 16.06
C ILE A 130 -27.22 9.88 15.86
N ASP A 131 -28.51 9.57 15.90
CA ASP A 131 -29.54 10.59 15.92
C ASP A 131 -29.90 11.03 17.35
N ASP A 132 -30.86 11.95 17.46
CA ASP A 132 -31.32 12.50 18.72
C ASP A 132 -32.16 11.51 19.57
N GLU A 133 -32.49 10.35 19.02
CA GLU A 133 -33.10 9.22 19.74
C GLU A 133 -32.04 8.21 20.23
N GLY A 134 -30.75 8.42 19.87
CA GLY A 134 -29.65 7.52 20.20
C GLY A 134 -29.49 6.35 19.23
N LYS A 135 -30.22 6.36 18.12
CA LYS A 135 -30.14 5.31 17.10
C LYS A 135 -28.91 5.50 16.22
N LEU A 136 -28.24 4.41 15.91
CA LEU A 136 -27.09 4.38 15.00
C LEU A 136 -27.49 4.85 13.59
N VAL A 137 -26.78 5.87 13.09
CA VAL A 137 -26.92 6.43 11.74
C VAL A 137 -25.76 5.94 10.84
N ASN A 138 -24.53 6.00 11.36
CA ASN A 138 -23.34 5.57 10.62
C ASN A 138 -22.22 5.18 11.60
N GLU A 139 -21.64 4.00 11.43
CA GLU A 139 -20.55 3.50 12.28
C GLU A 139 -19.14 3.90 11.77
N ASN A 140 -19.03 4.36 10.54
CA ASN A 140 -17.77 4.76 9.91
C ASN A 140 -17.68 6.29 9.71
N GLY A 141 -17.93 7.06 10.74
CA GLY A 141 -17.89 8.53 10.68
C GLY A 141 -16.51 9.08 10.30
N VAL A 142 -15.43 8.45 10.76
CA VAL A 142 -14.05 8.84 10.39
C VAL A 142 -13.84 8.74 8.88
N GLY A 143 -14.19 7.60 8.29
CA GLY A 143 -14.06 7.40 6.84
C GLY A 143 -14.95 8.37 6.04
N VAL A 144 -16.17 8.62 6.51
CA VAL A 144 -17.10 9.55 5.88
C VAL A 144 -16.58 10.99 5.95
N ILE A 145 -16.11 11.45 7.11
CA ILE A 145 -15.54 12.80 7.27
C ILE A 145 -14.29 12.98 6.40
N ARG A 146 -13.38 12.03 6.40
CA ARG A 146 -12.18 12.09 5.55
C ARG A 146 -12.52 12.16 4.06
N SER A 147 -13.55 11.44 3.64
CA SER A 147 -13.91 11.35 2.23
C SER A 147 -14.77 12.51 1.73
N TYR A 148 -15.72 12.94 2.54
CA TYR A 148 -16.80 13.85 2.08
C TYR A 148 -16.93 15.12 2.91
N GLY A 149 -16.27 15.21 4.06
CA GLY A 149 -16.36 16.39 4.92
C GLY A 149 -17.80 16.71 5.35
N ALA A 150 -18.13 18.00 5.35
CA ALA A 150 -19.47 18.51 5.68
C ALA A 150 -20.55 18.15 4.64
N ASP A 151 -20.16 17.86 3.38
CA ASP A 151 -21.12 17.48 2.31
C ASP A 151 -21.89 16.19 2.63
N ALA A 152 -21.32 15.34 3.50
CA ALA A 152 -21.96 14.10 3.94
C ALA A 152 -23.12 14.31 4.91
N TYR A 153 -23.30 15.51 5.49
CA TYR A 153 -24.38 15.76 6.43
C TYR A 153 -25.75 15.50 5.77
N PRO A 154 -26.68 14.81 6.42
CA PRO A 154 -26.73 14.37 7.83
C PRO A 154 -26.11 12.98 8.11
N PHE A 155 -25.17 12.50 7.34
CA PHE A 155 -24.40 11.25 7.47
C PHE A 155 -25.23 9.97 7.34
N THR A 156 -26.45 10.07 6.86
CA THR A 156 -27.37 8.93 6.73
C THR A 156 -27.00 8.03 5.54
N PRO A 157 -27.42 6.75 5.54
CA PRO A 157 -27.23 5.84 4.41
C PRO A 157 -27.82 6.39 3.10
N GLU A 158 -28.98 7.09 3.19
CA GLU A 158 -29.65 7.71 2.04
C GLU A 158 -28.79 8.83 1.45
N LYS A 159 -28.22 9.72 2.31
CA LYS A 159 -27.32 10.78 1.86
C LYS A 159 -26.06 10.23 1.22
N MET A 160 -25.48 9.18 1.80
CA MET A 160 -24.33 8.51 1.22
C MET A 160 -24.63 7.88 -0.15
N LYS A 161 -25.83 7.33 -0.31
CA LYS A 161 -26.30 6.81 -1.59
C LYS A 161 -26.49 7.92 -2.62
N GLU A 162 -27.13 9.03 -2.23
CA GLU A 162 -27.28 10.22 -3.09
C GLU A 162 -25.92 10.73 -3.60
N ILE A 163 -24.94 10.89 -2.71
CA ILE A 163 -23.58 11.33 -3.07
C ILE A 163 -22.96 10.38 -4.10
N LYS A 164 -23.05 9.05 -3.87
CA LYS A 164 -22.50 8.06 -4.81
C LYS A 164 -23.17 8.12 -6.18
N GLU A 165 -24.50 8.26 -6.21
CA GLU A 165 -25.25 8.38 -7.47
C GLU A 165 -24.90 9.69 -8.22
N GLU A 166 -24.65 10.79 -7.50
CA GLU A 166 -24.17 12.05 -8.08
C GLU A 166 -22.74 11.90 -8.64
N GLU A 167 -21.83 11.25 -7.91
CA GLU A 167 -20.47 10.99 -8.38
C GLU A 167 -20.46 10.10 -9.63
N GLU A 168 -21.30 9.04 -9.67
CA GLU A 168 -21.44 8.19 -10.85
C GLU A 168 -22.01 8.94 -12.05
N ARG A 169 -23.00 9.81 -11.83
CA ARG A 169 -23.55 10.68 -12.87
C ARG A 169 -22.49 11.66 -13.37
N ALA A 170 -21.75 12.31 -12.46
CA ALA A 170 -20.68 13.23 -12.81
C ALA A 170 -19.58 12.55 -13.65
N ARG A 171 -19.27 11.28 -13.38
CA ARG A 171 -18.31 10.48 -14.21
C ARG A 171 -18.89 10.20 -15.60
N ARG A 172 -20.15 9.83 -15.73
CA ARG A 172 -20.78 9.58 -17.03
C ARG A 172 -20.87 10.85 -17.88
N GLU A 173 -21.22 11.97 -17.27
CA GLU A 173 -21.43 13.27 -17.93
C GLU A 173 -20.16 14.13 -17.97
N GLN A 174 -19.00 13.54 -17.60
CA GLN A 174 -17.73 14.24 -17.48
C GLN A 174 -17.38 15.04 -18.74
N THR A 175 -16.94 16.27 -18.53
CA THR A 175 -16.30 17.16 -19.51
C THR A 175 -15.08 17.80 -18.86
N LEU A 176 -14.16 18.39 -19.66
CA LEU A 176 -13.02 19.10 -19.09
C LEU A 176 -13.47 20.21 -18.12
N ARG A 177 -14.54 20.93 -18.46
CA ARG A 177 -15.08 21.98 -17.57
C ARG A 177 -15.65 21.43 -16.28
N SER A 178 -16.37 20.32 -16.32
CA SER A 178 -16.91 19.70 -15.08
C SER A 178 -15.82 19.20 -14.14
N VAL A 179 -14.63 18.91 -14.68
CA VAL A 179 -13.44 18.48 -13.92
C VAL A 179 -12.67 19.69 -13.37
N LEU A 180 -12.36 20.66 -14.21
CA LEU A 180 -11.41 21.74 -13.88
C LEU A 180 -12.06 23.08 -13.51
N VAL A 181 -13.37 23.25 -13.63
CA VAL A 181 -14.06 24.52 -13.31
C VAL A 181 -14.89 24.35 -12.04
N THR A 182 -14.81 25.36 -11.18
CA THR A 182 -15.67 25.51 -10.00
C THR A 182 -16.44 26.84 -10.07
N PRO A 183 -17.50 27.05 -9.28
CA PRO A 183 -18.22 28.33 -9.27
C PRO A 183 -17.33 29.56 -9.01
N SER A 184 -16.20 29.36 -8.30
CA SER A 184 -15.25 30.43 -7.94
C SER A 184 -14.01 30.50 -8.83
N ARG A 185 -13.80 29.51 -9.74
CA ARG A 185 -12.57 29.42 -10.53
C ARG A 185 -12.82 28.70 -11.87
N ASP A 186 -12.48 29.35 -12.98
CA ASP A 186 -12.54 28.82 -14.35
C ASP A 186 -11.16 28.79 -15.05
N PHE A 187 -10.07 28.82 -14.27
CA PHE A 187 -8.70 28.90 -14.75
C PHE A 187 -7.77 27.90 -14.04
N VAL A 188 -6.65 27.62 -14.66
CA VAL A 188 -5.45 27.02 -14.08
C VAL A 188 -4.32 28.05 -14.08
N ILE A 189 -3.21 27.77 -13.42
CA ILE A 189 -2.09 28.72 -13.31
C ILE A 189 -0.84 28.20 -14.01
N THR A 190 -0.04 29.11 -14.55
CA THR A 190 1.35 28.84 -14.97
C THR A 190 2.28 28.95 -13.76
N ARG A 191 3.52 28.47 -13.89
CA ARG A 191 4.58 28.62 -12.87
C ARG A 191 4.81 30.07 -12.44
N ASP A 192 4.60 31.03 -13.34
CA ASP A 192 4.72 32.47 -13.07
C ASP A 192 3.44 33.06 -12.42
N GLY A 193 2.48 32.21 -12.04
CA GLY A 193 1.20 32.62 -11.43
C GLY A 193 0.19 33.23 -12.39
N ASN A 194 0.43 33.25 -13.71
CA ASN A 194 -0.53 33.75 -14.68
C ASN A 194 -1.71 32.80 -14.82
N LYS A 195 -2.91 33.37 -14.95
CA LYS A 195 -4.14 32.61 -15.11
C LYS A 195 -4.36 32.22 -16.57
N VAL A 196 -4.60 30.94 -16.82
CA VAL A 196 -4.94 30.37 -18.12
C VAL A 196 -6.39 29.84 -18.02
N PRO A 197 -7.35 30.41 -18.76
CA PRO A 197 -8.73 29.94 -18.78
C PRO A 197 -8.81 28.46 -19.21
N VAL A 198 -9.64 27.65 -18.53
CA VAL A 198 -9.83 26.24 -18.86
C VAL A 198 -10.35 26.06 -20.30
N SER A 199 -11.07 27.04 -20.84
CA SER A 199 -11.51 27.05 -22.25
C SER A 199 -10.38 26.97 -23.28
N GLN A 200 -9.15 27.38 -22.94
CA GLN A 200 -7.98 27.24 -23.82
C GLN A 200 -7.40 25.82 -23.85
N LEU A 201 -7.84 24.97 -22.95
CA LEU A 201 -7.46 23.57 -22.84
C LEU A 201 -8.47 22.63 -23.53
N GLU A 202 -9.65 23.15 -23.87
CA GLU A 202 -10.68 22.36 -24.57
C GLU A 202 -10.17 21.90 -25.93
N GLY A 203 -10.48 20.65 -26.29
CA GLY A 203 -10.02 20.02 -27.53
C GLY A 203 -8.62 19.43 -27.48
N LYS A 204 -7.88 19.61 -26.38
CA LYS A 204 -6.55 19.00 -26.18
C LYS A 204 -6.66 17.70 -25.39
N THR A 205 -5.66 16.85 -25.53
CA THR A 205 -5.43 15.75 -24.60
C THR A 205 -4.82 16.30 -23.32
N ILE A 206 -5.42 16.03 -22.16
CA ILE A 206 -5.00 16.58 -20.87
C ILE A 206 -4.54 15.45 -19.96
N GLY A 207 -3.32 15.58 -19.42
CA GLY A 207 -2.82 14.77 -18.32
C GLY A 207 -3.11 15.48 -16.99
N LEU A 208 -3.92 14.88 -16.12
CA LEU A 208 -4.11 15.35 -14.75
C LEU A 208 -3.10 14.63 -13.86
N LEU A 209 -2.08 15.34 -13.41
CA LEU A 209 -1.02 14.81 -12.56
C LEU A 209 -1.35 15.02 -11.09
N PHE A 210 -1.66 13.94 -10.38
CA PHE A 210 -1.78 13.93 -8.92
C PHE A 210 -0.45 13.55 -8.30
N SER A 211 0.12 14.43 -7.51
CA SER A 211 1.48 14.29 -6.97
C SER A 211 1.62 14.94 -5.60
N VAL A 212 2.61 14.46 -4.85
CA VAL A 212 3.11 15.02 -3.59
C VAL A 212 4.61 15.18 -3.75
N ALA A 213 5.09 16.41 -3.75
CA ALA A 213 6.50 16.74 -4.03
C ALA A 213 7.49 16.12 -3.03
N SER A 214 7.07 15.92 -1.77
CA SER A 214 7.88 15.28 -0.73
C SER A 214 8.11 13.78 -0.96
N TYR A 215 7.29 13.13 -1.79
CA TYR A 215 7.41 11.69 -2.07
C TYR A 215 8.47 11.41 -3.14
N ARG A 216 9.44 10.58 -2.80
CA ARG A 216 10.54 10.21 -3.71
C ARG A 216 10.06 9.68 -5.07
N GLN A 217 9.07 8.80 -5.06
CA GLN A 217 8.50 8.23 -6.29
C GLN A 217 7.88 9.28 -7.20
N CYS A 218 7.23 10.30 -6.61
CA CYS A 218 6.68 11.43 -7.36
C CYS A 218 7.78 12.24 -8.03
N LYS A 219 8.88 12.54 -7.32
CA LYS A 219 10.04 13.27 -7.89
C LYS A 219 10.69 12.52 -9.05
N GLU A 220 10.91 11.23 -8.88
CA GLU A 220 11.51 10.38 -9.93
C GLU A 220 10.62 10.34 -11.17
N PHE A 221 9.31 10.21 -10.98
CA PHE A 221 8.33 10.22 -12.07
C PHE A 221 8.23 11.58 -12.77
N THR A 222 8.20 12.68 -12.01
CA THR A 222 8.14 14.06 -12.55
C THR A 222 9.28 14.31 -13.55
N SER A 223 10.51 13.89 -13.24
CA SER A 223 11.65 14.06 -14.14
C SER A 223 11.48 13.31 -15.48
N LYS A 224 10.95 12.08 -15.43
CA LYS A 224 10.65 11.31 -16.66
C LYS A 224 9.48 11.90 -17.45
N LEU A 225 8.46 12.35 -16.76
CA LEU A 225 7.30 12.98 -17.37
C LEU A 225 7.68 14.28 -18.08
N GLU A 226 8.61 15.04 -17.53
CA GLU A 226 9.14 16.25 -18.16
C GLU A 226 9.80 15.93 -19.52
N GLU A 227 10.64 14.90 -19.59
CA GLU A 227 11.23 14.46 -20.85
C GLU A 227 10.17 14.07 -21.90
N VAL A 228 9.12 13.37 -21.47
CA VAL A 228 8.00 12.98 -22.34
C VAL A 228 7.23 14.20 -22.81
N TYR A 229 6.91 15.11 -21.90
CA TYR A 229 6.19 16.34 -22.19
C TYR A 229 6.93 17.22 -23.21
N GLN A 230 8.22 17.44 -23.02
CA GLN A 230 9.06 18.19 -23.94
C GLN A 230 9.07 17.58 -25.36
N LYS A 231 9.26 16.25 -25.46
CA LYS A 231 9.21 15.55 -26.74
C LYS A 231 7.86 15.66 -27.45
N LEU A 232 6.76 15.60 -26.69
CA LEU A 232 5.43 15.78 -27.26
C LEU A 232 5.22 17.22 -27.76
N LYS A 233 5.73 18.23 -27.04
CA LYS A 233 5.72 19.63 -27.49
C LYS A 233 6.58 19.87 -28.73
N GLU A 234 7.77 19.28 -28.80
CA GLU A 234 8.63 19.32 -29.99
C GLU A 234 7.95 18.71 -31.23
N ASN A 235 7.15 17.65 -31.03
CA ASN A 235 6.36 17.00 -32.07
C ASN A 235 5.07 17.77 -32.42
N ASN A 236 4.80 18.91 -31.79
CA ASN A 236 3.58 19.72 -31.93
C ASN A 236 2.29 18.95 -31.57
N GLU A 237 2.36 18.03 -30.61
CA GLU A 237 1.18 17.34 -30.11
C GLU A 237 0.35 18.24 -29.20
N ASP A 238 -0.98 18.17 -29.37
CA ASP A 238 -1.94 18.91 -28.54
C ASP A 238 -2.13 18.23 -27.19
N PHE A 239 -1.05 18.12 -26.44
CA PHE A 239 -1.00 17.55 -25.10
C PHE A 239 -0.64 18.62 -24.07
N GLU A 240 -1.37 18.64 -22.94
CA GLU A 240 -1.10 19.53 -21.83
C GLU A 240 -1.20 18.79 -20.50
N ILE A 241 -0.45 19.24 -19.48
CA ILE A 241 -0.51 18.67 -18.14
C ILE A 241 -1.04 19.73 -17.17
N VAL A 242 -1.92 19.30 -16.27
CA VAL A 242 -2.39 20.07 -15.14
C VAL A 242 -2.04 19.34 -13.85
N LEU A 243 -1.14 19.91 -13.06
CA LEU A 243 -0.77 19.42 -11.74
C LEU A 243 -1.92 19.67 -10.74
N ILE A 244 -2.31 18.63 -10.05
CA ILE A 244 -3.20 18.65 -8.90
C ILE A 244 -2.36 18.24 -7.70
N SER A 245 -1.73 19.22 -7.08
CA SER A 245 -0.88 18.98 -5.91
C SER A 245 -1.73 18.57 -4.72
N LEU A 246 -1.24 17.55 -4.01
CA LEU A 246 -1.79 17.09 -2.74
C LEU A 246 -0.84 17.42 -1.57
N GLU A 247 0.03 18.43 -1.77
CA GLU A 247 0.87 18.98 -0.71
C GLU A 247 0.05 19.82 0.26
N ASP A 248 0.36 19.68 1.54
CA ASP A 248 -0.22 20.49 2.63
C ASP A 248 0.59 21.76 2.90
N ASP A 249 1.83 21.85 2.39
CA ASP A 249 2.75 22.97 2.57
C ASP A 249 2.87 23.81 1.29
N GLU A 250 2.59 25.11 1.41
CA GLU A 250 2.59 26.04 0.26
C GLU A 250 4.00 26.26 -0.30
N GLU A 251 5.01 26.25 0.56
CA GLU A 251 6.39 26.45 0.12
C GLU A 251 6.91 25.25 -0.66
N ALA A 252 6.59 24.02 -0.19
CA ALA A 252 6.89 22.79 -0.91
C ALA A 252 6.18 22.75 -2.27
N PHE A 253 4.91 23.16 -2.33
CA PHE A 253 4.18 23.30 -3.60
C PHE A 253 4.87 24.26 -4.56
N LYS A 254 5.26 25.46 -4.10
CA LYS A 254 5.91 26.47 -4.95
C LYS A 254 7.24 25.97 -5.49
N GLN A 255 8.09 25.42 -4.62
CA GLN A 255 9.40 24.89 -5.01
C GLN A 255 9.30 23.79 -6.06
N ASP A 256 8.33 22.87 -5.94
CA ASP A 256 8.09 21.83 -6.93
C ASP A 256 7.54 22.41 -8.23
N PHE A 257 6.51 23.25 -8.14
CA PHE A 257 5.81 23.79 -9.30
C PHE A 257 6.66 24.74 -10.14
N GLU A 258 7.54 25.54 -9.52
CA GLU A 258 8.45 26.46 -10.24
C GLU A 258 9.41 25.73 -11.18
N THR A 259 9.74 24.48 -10.92
CA THR A 259 10.62 23.67 -11.76
C THR A 259 9.88 22.99 -12.92
N ASN A 260 8.57 22.90 -12.87
CA ASN A 260 7.77 22.14 -13.82
C ASN A 260 7.28 23.00 -15.01
N PRO A 261 7.30 22.47 -16.26
CA PRO A 261 6.94 23.24 -17.45
C PRO A 261 5.43 23.31 -17.74
N TRP A 262 4.59 22.68 -16.94
CA TRP A 262 3.14 22.53 -17.15
C TRP A 262 2.30 23.47 -16.30
N LEU A 263 1.00 23.31 -16.39
CA LEU A 263 0.00 24.10 -15.64
C LEU A 263 -0.32 23.43 -14.30
N ALA A 264 -0.96 24.15 -13.37
CA ALA A 264 -1.44 23.60 -12.12
C ALA A 264 -2.79 24.17 -11.69
N LEU A 265 -3.49 23.47 -10.81
CA LEU A 265 -4.50 24.10 -9.96
C LEU A 265 -3.79 24.99 -8.92
N PRO A 266 -4.41 26.09 -8.48
CA PRO A 266 -3.88 26.85 -7.35
C PRO A 266 -3.65 26.00 -6.11
N PHE A 267 -2.66 26.37 -5.29
CA PHE A 267 -2.42 25.69 -4.02
C PHE A 267 -3.68 25.63 -3.16
N ASN A 268 -3.90 24.48 -2.51
CA ASN A 268 -5.05 24.22 -1.63
C ASN A 268 -6.42 24.48 -2.29
N ASP A 269 -6.54 24.21 -3.59
CA ASP A 269 -7.82 24.31 -4.29
C ASP A 269 -8.81 23.26 -3.75
N LYS A 270 -9.97 23.72 -3.29
CA LYS A 270 -11.01 22.87 -2.68
C LYS A 270 -11.48 21.72 -3.60
N SER A 271 -11.28 21.83 -4.92
CA SER A 271 -11.63 20.77 -5.85
C SER A 271 -10.67 19.58 -5.82
N SER A 272 -9.46 19.71 -5.29
CA SER A 272 -8.45 18.63 -5.26
C SER A 272 -8.98 17.37 -4.58
N SER A 273 -9.60 17.49 -3.41
CA SER A 273 -10.22 16.35 -2.68
C SER A 273 -11.39 15.72 -3.46
N LYS A 274 -12.19 16.53 -4.18
CA LYS A 274 -13.25 16.02 -5.03
C LYS A 274 -12.69 15.26 -6.24
N LEU A 275 -11.59 15.73 -6.82
CA LEU A 275 -10.94 15.10 -7.96
C LEU A 275 -10.28 13.76 -7.57
N THR A 276 -9.67 13.67 -6.38
CA THR A 276 -9.13 12.38 -5.89
C THR A 276 -10.21 11.31 -5.78
N ARG A 277 -11.41 11.66 -5.32
CA ARG A 277 -12.57 10.75 -5.28
C ARG A 277 -13.12 10.46 -6.68
N HIS A 278 -13.28 11.50 -7.51
CA HIS A 278 -13.81 11.36 -8.88
C HIS A 278 -13.01 10.35 -9.70
N PHE A 279 -11.69 10.40 -9.61
CA PHE A 279 -10.78 9.48 -10.31
C PHE A 279 -10.41 8.24 -9.49
N MET A 280 -10.96 8.07 -8.28
CA MET A 280 -10.73 6.90 -7.40
C MET A 280 -9.24 6.60 -7.20
N LEU A 281 -8.46 7.63 -6.84
CA LEU A 281 -7.02 7.49 -6.68
C LEU A 281 -6.67 6.47 -5.60
N SER A 282 -5.76 5.56 -5.92
CA SER A 282 -5.24 4.54 -4.99
C SER A 282 -3.73 4.64 -4.76
N THR A 283 -3.01 5.32 -5.67
CA THR A 283 -1.55 5.41 -5.66
C THR A 283 -1.08 6.80 -6.08
N LEU A 284 0.15 7.15 -5.70
CA LEU A 284 0.86 8.34 -6.18
C LEU A 284 2.27 7.94 -6.65
N PRO A 285 2.77 8.54 -7.72
CA PRO A 285 2.08 9.48 -8.61
C PRO A 285 0.97 8.82 -9.43
N THR A 286 -0.05 9.59 -9.79
CA THR A 286 -1.09 9.17 -10.74
C THR A 286 -1.21 10.21 -11.86
N LEU A 287 -1.19 9.76 -13.10
CA LEU A 287 -1.42 10.59 -14.28
C LEU A 287 -2.67 10.09 -15.02
N VAL A 288 -3.78 10.79 -14.81
CA VAL A 288 -5.05 10.52 -15.50
C VAL A 288 -5.04 11.19 -16.86
N ILE A 289 -5.43 10.48 -17.91
CA ILE A 289 -5.52 11.06 -19.27
C ILE A 289 -6.97 11.33 -19.62
N LEU A 290 -7.25 12.59 -19.96
CA LEU A 290 -8.50 13.03 -20.57
C LEU A 290 -8.30 13.24 -22.07
N GLY A 291 -9.23 12.72 -22.87
CA GLY A 291 -9.24 12.96 -24.31
C GLY A 291 -9.70 14.38 -24.68
N PRO A 292 -9.63 14.76 -25.97
CA PRO A 292 -10.09 16.06 -26.46
C PRO A 292 -11.57 16.35 -26.17
N ASP A 293 -12.37 15.32 -25.95
CA ASP A 293 -13.78 15.37 -25.53
C ASP A 293 -13.96 15.58 -24.01
N GLY A 294 -12.87 15.69 -23.27
CA GLY A 294 -12.84 15.80 -21.80
C GLY A 294 -13.19 14.52 -21.06
N LYS A 295 -13.39 13.38 -21.75
CA LYS A 295 -13.63 12.09 -21.13
C LYS A 295 -12.33 11.40 -20.69
N THR A 296 -12.38 10.65 -19.61
CA THR A 296 -11.24 9.84 -19.17
C THR A 296 -10.94 8.76 -20.21
N ARG A 297 -9.71 8.77 -20.73
CA ARG A 297 -9.15 7.75 -21.63
C ARG A 297 -8.42 6.67 -20.86
N HIS A 298 -7.69 7.08 -19.81
CA HIS A 298 -6.97 6.17 -18.93
C HIS A 298 -6.92 6.72 -17.51
N SER A 299 -7.10 5.85 -16.52
CA SER A 299 -7.15 6.24 -15.11
C SER A 299 -5.77 6.50 -14.49
N ASN A 300 -4.71 5.88 -15.01
CA ASN A 300 -3.33 6.15 -14.62
C ASN A 300 -2.36 5.59 -15.68
N VAL A 301 -1.54 6.45 -16.28
CA VAL A 301 -0.52 6.06 -17.25
C VAL A 301 0.91 6.21 -16.71
N ALA A 302 1.09 6.40 -15.39
CA ALA A 302 2.41 6.61 -14.81
C ALA A 302 3.36 5.43 -15.12
N GLU A 303 2.92 4.19 -14.90
CA GLU A 303 3.71 3.01 -15.23
C GLU A 303 4.06 2.92 -16.73
N ALA A 304 3.10 3.25 -17.60
CA ALA A 304 3.33 3.24 -19.04
C ALA A 304 4.36 4.30 -19.49
N ILE A 305 4.39 5.45 -18.82
CA ILE A 305 5.43 6.47 -19.06
C ILE A 305 6.80 5.98 -18.55
N ASP A 306 6.82 5.33 -17.39
CA ASP A 306 8.05 4.74 -16.86
C ASP A 306 8.63 3.66 -17.79
N ASP A 307 7.78 2.82 -18.35
CA ASP A 307 8.16 1.69 -19.20
C ASP A 307 8.48 2.12 -20.64
N TYR A 308 7.67 2.99 -21.26
CA TYR A 308 7.71 3.28 -22.69
C TYR A 308 8.05 4.74 -23.03
N GLY A 309 8.01 5.65 -22.04
CA GLY A 309 8.25 7.07 -22.29
C GLY A 309 7.26 7.65 -23.31
N VAL A 310 7.78 8.45 -24.24
CA VAL A 310 6.96 9.11 -25.28
C VAL A 310 6.22 8.13 -26.20
N VAL A 311 6.70 6.89 -26.33
CA VAL A 311 6.07 5.88 -27.19
C VAL A 311 4.69 5.45 -26.69
N ALA A 312 4.40 5.67 -25.41
CA ALA A 312 3.08 5.41 -24.83
C ALA A 312 1.98 6.36 -25.36
N TYR A 313 2.36 7.53 -25.90
CA TYR A 313 1.41 8.45 -26.52
C TYR A 313 0.77 7.82 -27.78
N PRO A 314 -0.52 8.02 -28.06
CA PRO A 314 -1.48 8.95 -27.44
C PRO A 314 -2.24 8.43 -26.20
N PHE A 315 -1.74 7.45 -25.47
CA PHE A 315 -2.30 6.89 -24.25
C PHE A 315 -3.70 6.28 -24.42
N THR A 316 -3.98 5.76 -25.60
CA THR A 316 -5.26 5.11 -25.91
C THR A 316 -5.22 3.61 -25.61
N PRO A 317 -6.37 2.96 -25.41
CA PRO A 317 -6.44 1.50 -25.24
C PRO A 317 -5.77 0.74 -26.39
N GLU A 318 -5.97 1.18 -27.64
CA GLU A 318 -5.39 0.57 -28.82
C GLU A 318 -3.84 0.66 -28.81
N LYS A 319 -3.30 1.80 -28.35
CA LYS A 319 -1.85 1.97 -28.20
C LYS A 319 -1.26 1.03 -27.15
N PHE A 320 -1.96 0.85 -26.05
CA PHE A 320 -1.52 -0.09 -25.02
C PHE A 320 -1.60 -1.55 -25.48
N GLU A 321 -2.61 -1.92 -26.26
CA GLU A 321 -2.66 -3.25 -26.87
C GLU A 321 -1.52 -3.46 -27.90
N GLU A 322 -1.19 -2.43 -28.70
CA GLU A 322 -0.02 -2.44 -29.58
C GLU A 322 1.29 -2.67 -28.78
N LEU A 323 1.50 -1.92 -27.71
CA LEU A 323 2.67 -2.05 -26.85
C LEU A 323 2.76 -3.43 -26.20
N LYS A 324 1.65 -3.97 -25.70
CA LYS A 324 1.58 -5.34 -25.19
C LYS A 324 1.92 -6.38 -26.24
N ALA A 325 1.43 -6.21 -27.48
CA ALA A 325 1.76 -7.10 -28.57
C ALA A 325 3.25 -7.06 -28.93
N ILE A 326 3.87 -5.87 -28.91
CA ILE A 326 5.31 -5.69 -29.12
C ILE A 326 6.10 -6.37 -27.98
N GLU A 327 5.70 -6.19 -26.73
CA GLU A 327 6.34 -6.87 -25.59
C GLU A 327 6.23 -8.39 -25.69
N LYS A 328 5.03 -8.88 -26.01
CA LYS A 328 4.81 -10.31 -26.23
C LYS A 328 5.71 -10.84 -27.35
N GLY A 329 5.80 -10.13 -28.48
CA GLY A 329 6.69 -10.49 -29.57
C GLY A 329 8.17 -10.50 -29.14
N LYS A 330 8.62 -9.54 -28.35
CA LYS A 330 9.96 -9.52 -27.78
C LYS A 330 10.22 -10.70 -26.85
N LEU A 331 9.24 -11.06 -26.01
CA LEU A 331 9.34 -12.20 -25.10
C LEU A 331 9.37 -13.53 -25.88
N GLU A 332 8.58 -13.65 -26.94
CA GLU A 332 8.58 -14.83 -27.81
C GLU A 332 9.90 -14.96 -28.62
N ALA A 333 10.51 -13.85 -29.00
CA ALA A 333 11.79 -13.81 -29.68
C ALA A 333 13.01 -13.79 -28.75
N GLN A 334 12.79 -13.82 -27.41
CA GLN A 334 13.86 -13.72 -26.43
C GLN A 334 14.83 -14.90 -26.54
N THR A 335 16.11 -14.58 -26.55
CA THR A 335 17.23 -15.54 -26.45
C THR A 335 18.21 -15.03 -25.38
N LEU A 336 19.13 -15.89 -24.94
CA LEU A 336 20.15 -15.49 -23.98
C LEU A 336 21.03 -14.37 -24.54
N GLU A 337 21.37 -14.44 -25.82
CA GLU A 337 22.16 -13.40 -26.51
C GLU A 337 21.38 -12.08 -26.59
N SER A 338 20.08 -12.12 -26.88
CA SER A 338 19.26 -10.90 -26.92
C SER A 338 19.19 -10.15 -25.60
N LEU A 339 19.39 -10.86 -24.50
CA LEU A 339 19.42 -10.31 -23.14
C LEU A 339 20.82 -9.84 -22.72
N LEU A 340 21.84 -10.62 -23.03
CA LEU A 340 23.18 -10.49 -22.44
C LEU A 340 24.24 -9.99 -23.44
N VAL A 341 23.91 -9.74 -24.70
CA VAL A 341 24.86 -9.19 -25.70
C VAL A 341 24.42 -7.78 -26.07
N SER A 342 25.36 -6.83 -26.03
CA SER A 342 25.16 -5.44 -26.46
C SER A 342 26.44 -4.90 -27.07
N GLY A 343 26.49 -4.83 -28.39
CA GLY A 343 27.71 -4.45 -29.11
C GLY A 343 28.87 -5.38 -28.78
N ASP A 344 29.99 -4.82 -28.32
CA ASP A 344 31.19 -5.59 -27.94
C ASP A 344 31.07 -6.27 -26.55
N LEU A 345 30.01 -5.97 -25.82
CA LEU A 345 29.72 -6.58 -24.51
C LEU A 345 29.01 -7.93 -24.71
N ASN A 346 29.79 -8.98 -25.03
CA ASN A 346 29.30 -10.33 -25.29
C ASN A 346 29.79 -11.37 -24.26
N TYR A 347 30.22 -10.94 -23.08
CA TYR A 347 30.78 -11.77 -22.03
C TYR A 347 30.24 -11.41 -20.64
N VAL A 348 30.42 -12.33 -19.71
CA VAL A 348 30.27 -12.15 -18.26
C VAL A 348 31.58 -12.46 -17.56
N LEU A 349 31.72 -12.10 -16.29
CA LEU A 349 32.94 -12.37 -15.52
C LEU A 349 32.84 -13.70 -14.77
N GLY A 350 33.88 -14.51 -14.90
CA GLY A 350 34.17 -15.64 -14.01
C GLY A 350 34.91 -15.19 -12.74
N LYS A 351 35.16 -16.13 -11.82
CA LYS A 351 35.73 -15.83 -10.50
C LYS A 351 37.10 -15.14 -10.52
N ASP A 352 37.96 -15.49 -11.42
CA ASP A 352 39.33 -14.95 -11.54
C ASP A 352 39.37 -13.72 -12.51
N GLY A 353 38.24 -13.07 -12.72
CA GLY A 353 38.11 -12.00 -13.71
C GLY A 353 38.18 -12.51 -15.18
N ALA A 354 38.16 -13.83 -15.36
CA ALA A 354 38.12 -14.43 -16.70
C ALA A 354 36.82 -14.05 -17.42
N LYS A 355 36.95 -13.73 -18.72
CA LYS A 355 35.78 -13.48 -19.58
C LYS A 355 35.21 -14.80 -20.06
N VAL A 356 33.95 -15.05 -19.74
CA VAL A 356 33.14 -16.17 -20.22
C VAL A 356 32.19 -15.62 -21.27
N LEU A 357 32.26 -16.13 -22.49
CA LEU A 357 31.40 -15.65 -23.56
C LEU A 357 29.96 -16.07 -23.35
N VAL A 358 29.01 -15.18 -23.66
CA VAL A 358 27.56 -15.48 -23.55
C VAL A 358 27.19 -16.68 -24.43
N SER A 359 27.88 -16.87 -25.58
CA SER A 359 27.68 -18.04 -26.44
C SER A 359 28.01 -19.39 -25.78
N GLU A 360 28.88 -19.41 -24.76
CA GLU A 360 29.19 -20.63 -23.97
C GLU A 360 28.10 -20.98 -22.94
N LEU A 361 27.22 -20.04 -22.71
CA LEU A 361 26.09 -20.19 -21.78
C LEU A 361 24.78 -20.54 -22.49
N VAL A 362 24.76 -20.46 -23.82
CA VAL A 362 23.58 -20.86 -24.62
C VAL A 362 23.30 -22.35 -24.41
N GLY A 363 22.04 -22.70 -24.21
CA GLY A 363 21.61 -24.07 -23.92
C GLY A 363 21.62 -24.43 -22.43
N LYS A 364 22.07 -23.53 -21.55
CA LYS A 364 22.05 -23.73 -20.09
C LYS A 364 20.78 -23.14 -19.47
N ASN A 365 20.39 -23.69 -18.31
CA ASN A 365 19.44 -23.04 -17.40
C ASN A 365 20.18 -21.94 -16.65
N ILE A 366 19.69 -20.71 -16.69
CA ILE A 366 20.36 -19.54 -16.10
C ILE A 366 19.47 -18.88 -15.05
N LEU A 367 20.03 -18.61 -13.87
CA LEU A 367 19.42 -17.66 -12.92
C LEU A 367 20.11 -16.30 -13.05
N LEU A 368 19.33 -15.25 -13.16
CA LEU A 368 19.78 -13.86 -13.07
C LEU A 368 19.50 -13.36 -11.66
N TYR A 369 20.56 -13.02 -10.91
CA TYR A 369 20.49 -12.58 -9.52
C TYR A 369 20.74 -11.09 -9.39
N PHE A 370 19.68 -10.32 -9.16
CA PHE A 370 19.74 -8.88 -8.88
C PHE A 370 19.88 -8.66 -7.38
N SER A 371 21.01 -8.07 -6.96
CA SER A 371 21.36 -7.94 -5.55
C SER A 371 22.37 -6.81 -5.31
N ALA A 372 22.67 -6.50 -4.04
CA ALA A 372 23.70 -5.55 -3.64
C ALA A 372 24.24 -5.82 -2.23
N HIS A 373 25.50 -5.48 -1.97
CA HIS A 373 26.14 -5.61 -0.67
C HIS A 373 25.47 -4.75 0.42
N TRP A 374 25.06 -3.52 0.07
CA TRP A 374 24.39 -2.60 1.00
C TRP A 374 22.99 -3.05 1.43
N CYS A 375 22.40 -4.06 0.78
CA CYS A 375 21.04 -4.53 1.02
C CYS A 375 21.01 -5.64 2.08
N PRO A 376 20.47 -5.44 3.31
CA PRO A 376 20.46 -6.47 4.36
C PRO A 376 19.71 -7.74 3.96
N PRO A 377 18.49 -7.70 3.35
CA PRO A 377 17.82 -8.92 2.88
C PRO A 377 18.63 -9.70 1.85
N CYS A 378 19.41 -8.99 1.02
CA CYS A 378 20.28 -9.62 0.02
C CYS A 378 21.40 -10.41 0.70
N ARG A 379 22.06 -9.82 1.70
CA ARG A 379 23.12 -10.51 2.46
C ARG A 379 22.61 -11.73 3.23
N GLY A 380 21.35 -11.68 3.69
CA GLY A 380 20.71 -12.83 4.33
C GLY A 380 20.40 -13.96 3.34
N PHE A 381 19.97 -13.61 2.12
CA PHE A 381 19.59 -14.59 1.11
C PHE A 381 20.76 -15.24 0.38
N THR A 382 21.85 -14.52 0.14
CA THR A 382 23.02 -15.02 -0.63
C THR A 382 23.60 -16.33 -0.10
N PRO A 383 23.80 -16.54 1.21
CA PRO A 383 24.32 -17.83 1.72
C PRO A 383 23.42 -19.02 1.38
N LYS A 384 22.11 -18.87 1.51
CA LYS A 384 21.11 -19.88 1.11
C LYS A 384 21.20 -20.18 -0.39
N LEU A 385 21.31 -19.14 -1.21
CA LEU A 385 21.43 -19.28 -2.66
C LEU A 385 22.75 -19.98 -3.06
N VAL A 386 23.86 -19.75 -2.35
CA VAL A 386 25.14 -20.45 -2.56
C VAL A 386 25.00 -21.95 -2.35
N GLU A 387 24.28 -22.36 -1.32
CA GLU A 387 24.03 -23.76 -1.05
C GLU A 387 23.15 -24.40 -2.12
N VAL A 388 22.05 -23.74 -2.48
CA VAL A 388 21.16 -24.18 -3.56
C VAL A 388 21.90 -24.28 -4.91
N TYR A 389 22.74 -23.29 -5.24
CA TYR A 389 23.56 -23.32 -6.44
C TYR A 389 24.46 -24.56 -6.50
N LYS A 390 25.17 -24.88 -5.40
CA LYS A 390 26.01 -26.06 -5.32
C LYS A 390 25.24 -27.37 -5.53
N GLN A 391 24.09 -27.49 -4.85
CA GLN A 391 23.23 -28.69 -4.96
C GLN A 391 22.67 -28.88 -6.38
N ILE A 392 22.31 -27.79 -7.07
CA ILE A 392 21.85 -27.89 -8.46
C ILE A 392 23.04 -28.22 -9.38
N LYS A 393 24.17 -27.56 -9.17
CA LYS A 393 25.37 -27.74 -9.99
C LYS A 393 25.94 -29.18 -9.94
N GLU A 394 25.80 -29.86 -8.79
CA GLU A 394 26.16 -31.28 -8.63
C GLU A 394 25.26 -32.20 -9.46
N LYS A 395 24.00 -31.82 -9.69
CA LYS A 395 23.00 -32.60 -10.43
C LYS A 395 22.95 -32.23 -11.92
N ASP A 396 23.24 -30.99 -12.28
CA ASP A 396 23.18 -30.46 -13.63
C ASP A 396 24.32 -29.44 -13.88
N GLU A 397 25.36 -29.86 -14.58
CA GLU A 397 26.47 -28.98 -14.99
C GLU A 397 26.02 -27.88 -15.98
N ALA A 398 24.90 -28.09 -16.67
CA ALA A 398 24.32 -27.11 -17.59
C ALA A 398 23.44 -26.05 -16.87
N PHE A 399 23.62 -25.89 -15.56
CA PHE A 399 23.04 -24.80 -14.78
C PHE A 399 24.09 -23.71 -14.55
N GLU A 400 23.68 -22.42 -14.56
CA GLU A 400 24.55 -21.33 -14.20
C GLU A 400 23.75 -20.18 -13.55
N LEU A 401 24.48 -19.31 -12.83
CA LEU A 401 23.92 -18.13 -12.20
C LEU A 401 24.78 -16.91 -12.56
N ILE A 402 24.10 -15.77 -12.83
CA ILE A 402 24.78 -14.51 -13.16
C ILE A 402 24.33 -13.44 -12.18
N PHE A 403 25.26 -12.91 -11.42
CA PHE A 403 25.06 -11.79 -10.52
C PHE A 403 24.99 -10.47 -11.28
N ILE A 404 23.97 -9.66 -10.96
CA ILE A 404 23.74 -8.33 -11.53
C ILE A 404 23.69 -7.35 -10.35
N SER A 405 24.81 -6.64 -10.14
CA SER A 405 25.00 -5.79 -8.97
C SER A 405 24.24 -4.48 -9.03
N SER A 406 23.69 -4.10 -7.90
CA SER A 406 23.18 -2.73 -7.61
C SER A 406 24.07 -1.99 -6.59
N ASP A 407 25.33 -2.42 -6.44
CA ASP A 407 26.29 -1.72 -5.62
C ASP A 407 26.64 -0.33 -6.18
N ARG A 408 27.12 0.55 -5.33
CA ARG A 408 27.37 1.94 -5.63
C ARG A 408 28.81 2.21 -6.08
N ASP A 409 29.71 1.29 -5.73
CA ASP A 409 31.14 1.38 -6.00
C ASP A 409 31.75 0.00 -6.27
N GLN A 410 32.94 -0.02 -6.89
CA GLN A 410 33.65 -1.24 -7.28
C GLN A 410 34.07 -2.07 -6.06
N GLU A 411 34.47 -1.44 -4.96
CA GLU A 411 34.96 -2.14 -3.76
C GLU A 411 33.83 -2.97 -3.12
N SER A 412 32.64 -2.38 -2.96
CA SER A 412 31.44 -3.08 -2.46
C SER A 412 31.05 -4.24 -3.39
N PHE A 413 31.15 -4.06 -4.70
CA PHE A 413 30.92 -5.13 -5.68
C PHE A 413 31.93 -6.28 -5.50
N ASP A 414 33.23 -5.98 -5.43
CA ASP A 414 34.29 -6.99 -5.36
C ASP A 414 34.19 -7.78 -4.04
N GLU A 415 33.95 -7.10 -2.91
CA GLU A 415 33.76 -7.73 -1.62
C GLU A 415 32.56 -8.69 -1.64
N TYR A 416 31.43 -8.24 -2.16
CA TYR A 416 30.21 -9.05 -2.18
C TYR A 416 30.33 -10.21 -3.18
N TYR A 417 30.85 -9.96 -4.38
CA TYR A 417 31.04 -10.98 -5.40
C TYR A 417 32.07 -12.03 -4.96
N SER A 418 33.05 -11.69 -4.11
CA SER A 418 34.02 -12.65 -3.57
C SER A 418 33.36 -13.83 -2.86
N GLN A 419 32.19 -13.63 -2.26
CA GLN A 419 31.42 -14.64 -1.51
C GLN A 419 30.58 -15.57 -2.41
N MET A 420 30.47 -15.26 -3.70
CA MET A 420 29.59 -15.94 -4.66
C MET A 420 30.38 -16.91 -5.54
N PRO A 421 29.93 -18.14 -5.79
CA PRO A 421 30.65 -19.12 -6.60
C PRO A 421 30.37 -19.05 -8.11
N TRP A 422 29.52 -18.15 -8.56
CA TRP A 422 28.96 -18.06 -9.91
C TRP A 422 29.50 -16.88 -10.71
N LEU A 423 28.95 -16.65 -11.91
CA LEU A 423 29.34 -15.59 -12.82
C LEU A 423 28.72 -14.24 -12.43
N ALA A 424 29.22 -13.13 -12.99
CA ALA A 424 28.66 -11.80 -12.78
C ALA A 424 28.72 -10.94 -14.04
N LEU A 425 27.81 -9.97 -14.18
CA LEU A 425 28.07 -8.82 -15.06
C LEU A 425 29.19 -7.96 -14.46
N PRO A 426 30.05 -7.33 -15.31
CA PRO A 426 31.00 -6.35 -14.80
C PRO A 426 30.33 -5.25 -14.00
N PHE A 427 31.02 -4.70 -13.00
CA PHE A 427 30.51 -3.53 -12.28
C PHE A 427 30.28 -2.35 -13.23
N GLY A 428 29.14 -1.64 -13.09
CA GLY A 428 28.78 -0.52 -13.97
C GLY A 428 28.38 -0.90 -15.39
N ASP A 429 28.15 -2.19 -15.67
CA ASP A 429 27.75 -2.66 -16.99
C ASP A 429 26.39 -2.07 -17.43
N PRO A 430 26.29 -1.41 -18.60
CA PRO A 430 25.06 -0.78 -19.08
C PRO A 430 23.91 -1.77 -19.32
N ARG A 431 24.20 -3.06 -19.53
CA ARG A 431 23.18 -4.12 -19.70
C ARG A 431 22.31 -4.30 -18.46
N LYS A 432 22.82 -3.95 -17.27
CA LYS A 432 22.04 -3.95 -16.03
C LYS A 432 20.72 -3.20 -16.17
N THR A 433 20.75 -1.99 -16.73
CA THR A 433 19.55 -1.14 -16.86
C THR A 433 18.49 -1.79 -17.77
N SER A 434 18.93 -2.37 -18.90
CA SER A 434 18.01 -3.07 -19.80
C SER A 434 17.44 -4.35 -19.18
N LEU A 435 18.26 -5.11 -18.44
CA LEU A 435 17.83 -6.32 -17.74
C LEU A 435 16.85 -5.97 -16.62
N ALA A 436 17.15 -4.96 -15.79
CA ALA A 436 16.24 -4.52 -14.73
C ALA A 436 14.86 -4.11 -15.27
N ARG A 437 14.83 -3.43 -16.42
CA ARG A 437 13.58 -3.09 -17.11
C ARG A 437 12.85 -4.32 -17.66
N THR A 438 13.56 -5.22 -18.35
CA THR A 438 12.99 -6.44 -18.96
C THR A 438 12.35 -7.34 -17.90
N PHE A 439 12.99 -7.48 -16.75
CA PHE A 439 12.49 -8.32 -15.65
C PHE A 439 11.59 -7.56 -14.66
N LYS A 440 11.38 -6.23 -14.88
CA LYS A 440 10.58 -5.35 -14.00
C LYS A 440 11.05 -5.43 -12.54
N VAL A 441 12.35 -5.25 -12.33
CA VAL A 441 12.97 -5.35 -10.99
C VAL A 441 12.51 -4.18 -10.12
N GLY A 442 11.48 -4.39 -9.30
CA GLY A 442 10.95 -3.40 -8.35
C GLY A 442 11.70 -3.36 -7.02
N GLY A 443 12.50 -4.38 -6.72
CA GLY A 443 13.26 -4.49 -5.47
C GLY A 443 14.32 -5.59 -5.52
N ILE A 444 15.23 -5.60 -4.55
CA ILE A 444 16.27 -6.62 -4.39
C ILE A 444 16.21 -7.25 -2.98
N PRO A 445 16.54 -8.53 -2.82
CA PRO A 445 17.02 -9.49 -3.83
C PRO A 445 15.90 -9.97 -4.78
N MET A 446 16.23 -10.17 -6.06
CA MET A 446 15.32 -10.73 -7.07
C MET A 446 16.07 -11.78 -7.89
N LEU A 447 15.38 -12.89 -8.22
CA LEU A 447 15.87 -13.95 -9.11
C LEU A 447 14.92 -14.14 -10.28
N ALA A 448 15.46 -14.14 -11.52
CA ALA A 448 14.75 -14.56 -12.70
C ALA A 448 15.37 -15.83 -13.29
N ALA A 449 14.54 -16.82 -13.61
CA ALA A 449 14.98 -18.06 -14.23
C ALA A 449 14.79 -18.03 -15.75
N LEU A 450 15.82 -18.41 -16.47
CA LEU A 450 15.81 -18.61 -17.92
C LEU A 450 16.04 -20.09 -18.22
N GLY A 451 15.24 -20.62 -19.16
CA GLY A 451 15.44 -21.98 -19.66
C GLY A 451 16.54 -22.08 -20.71
N PRO A 452 16.84 -23.28 -21.22
CA PRO A 452 17.93 -23.54 -22.17
C PRO A 452 17.77 -22.77 -23.50
N THR A 453 16.58 -22.39 -23.85
CA THR A 453 16.30 -21.55 -25.04
C THR A 453 16.59 -20.07 -24.82
N GLY A 454 16.99 -19.67 -23.61
CA GLY A 454 17.14 -18.27 -23.21
C GLY A 454 15.83 -17.57 -22.89
N LYS A 455 14.69 -18.25 -22.95
CA LYS A 455 13.37 -17.70 -22.58
C LYS A 455 13.20 -17.65 -21.07
N THR A 456 12.49 -16.63 -20.59
CA THR A 456 12.11 -16.51 -19.18
C THR A 456 11.16 -17.64 -18.80
N VAL A 457 11.53 -18.39 -17.77
CA VAL A 457 10.71 -19.44 -17.13
C VAL A 457 9.85 -18.82 -16.04
N THR A 458 10.48 -18.09 -15.11
CA THR A 458 9.78 -17.33 -14.06
C THR A 458 10.61 -16.14 -13.59
N LYS A 459 9.93 -15.12 -13.05
CA LYS A 459 10.54 -13.97 -12.36
C LYS A 459 10.51 -14.13 -10.84
N GLU A 460 9.88 -15.18 -10.34
CA GLU A 460 9.63 -15.47 -8.93
C GLU A 460 10.54 -16.59 -8.40
N ALA A 461 11.67 -16.82 -9.07
CA ALA A 461 12.59 -17.89 -8.67
C ALA A 461 13.16 -17.70 -7.26
N ARG A 462 13.20 -16.45 -6.73
CA ARG A 462 13.59 -16.17 -5.35
C ARG A 462 12.69 -16.88 -4.34
N ASP A 463 11.38 -16.76 -4.54
CA ASP A 463 10.38 -17.32 -3.62
C ASP A 463 10.37 -18.85 -3.73
N LEU A 464 10.55 -19.37 -4.95
CA LEU A 464 10.72 -20.81 -5.18
C LEU A 464 11.97 -21.39 -4.50
N VAL A 465 13.10 -20.66 -4.55
CA VAL A 465 14.33 -21.02 -3.81
C VAL A 465 14.10 -20.90 -2.31
N GLY A 466 13.35 -19.88 -1.87
CA GLY A 466 12.96 -19.68 -0.48
C GLY A 466 12.24 -20.91 0.08
N ALA A 467 11.19 -21.34 -0.63
CA ALA A 467 10.30 -22.39 -0.20
C ALA A 467 10.84 -23.82 -0.42
N HIS A 468 11.43 -24.07 -1.58
CA HIS A 468 11.75 -25.43 -2.03
C HIS A 468 13.25 -25.69 -2.23
N GLY A 469 14.11 -24.70 -2.04
CA GLY A 469 15.54 -24.84 -2.24
C GLY A 469 15.90 -25.33 -3.64
N ALA A 470 16.82 -26.29 -3.73
CA ALA A 470 17.26 -26.88 -5.00
C ALA A 470 16.21 -27.79 -5.67
N ASP A 471 15.17 -28.20 -4.95
CA ASP A 471 14.10 -29.04 -5.51
C ASP A 471 13.20 -28.24 -6.48
N ALA A 472 13.18 -26.90 -6.36
CA ALA A 472 12.48 -26.04 -7.30
C ALA A 472 13.03 -26.10 -8.73
N TYR A 473 14.29 -26.50 -8.90
CA TYR A 473 14.93 -26.60 -10.21
C TYR A 473 14.18 -27.57 -11.16
N PRO A 474 13.94 -27.23 -12.43
CA PRO A 474 14.39 -26.05 -13.20
C PRO A 474 13.46 -24.82 -13.14
N PHE A 475 12.71 -24.62 -12.08
CA PHE A 475 11.83 -23.47 -11.80
C PHE A 475 10.62 -23.35 -12.72
N THR A 476 10.24 -24.41 -13.41
CA THR A 476 9.08 -24.42 -14.30
C THR A 476 7.78 -24.61 -13.52
N GLU A 477 6.68 -24.17 -14.13
CA GLU A 477 5.34 -24.33 -13.55
C GLU A 477 4.99 -25.83 -13.35
N GLU A 478 5.42 -26.69 -14.27
CA GLU A 478 5.26 -28.15 -14.17
C GLU A 478 5.99 -28.68 -12.94
N ARG A 479 7.23 -28.19 -12.70
CA ARG A 479 8.00 -28.61 -11.54
C ARG A 479 7.35 -28.20 -10.23
N VAL A 480 6.83 -26.98 -10.15
CA VAL A 480 6.10 -26.50 -8.98
C VAL A 480 4.86 -27.40 -8.72
N LYS A 481 4.09 -27.72 -9.77
CA LYS A 481 2.94 -28.64 -9.66
C LYS A 481 3.34 -30.05 -9.19
N GLU A 482 4.49 -30.57 -9.64
CA GLU A 482 5.01 -31.85 -9.16
C GLU A 482 5.34 -31.81 -7.66
N ILE A 483 5.97 -30.71 -7.20
CA ILE A 483 6.26 -30.51 -5.80
C ILE A 483 4.98 -30.43 -4.98
N GLU A 484 4.01 -29.62 -5.41
CA GLU A 484 2.70 -29.49 -4.76
C GLU A 484 1.96 -30.83 -4.67
N ALA A 485 1.96 -31.58 -5.76
CA ALA A 485 1.32 -32.91 -5.79
C ALA A 485 1.98 -33.87 -4.81
N LYS A 486 3.31 -33.86 -4.73
CA LYS A 486 4.08 -34.66 -3.78
C LYS A 486 3.75 -34.30 -2.33
N TYR A 487 3.73 -33.00 -1.99
CA TYR A 487 3.36 -32.56 -0.63
C TYR A 487 1.90 -32.85 -0.31
N THR A 488 1.00 -32.75 -1.28
CA THR A 488 -0.42 -33.11 -1.09
C THR A 488 -0.60 -34.62 -0.84
N GLU A 489 0.22 -35.44 -1.49
CA GLU A 489 0.19 -36.90 -1.23
C GLU A 489 0.78 -37.22 0.15
N MET A 490 1.89 -36.57 0.53
CA MET A 490 2.48 -36.74 1.86
C MET A 490 1.52 -36.26 2.97
N ALA A 491 0.78 -35.18 2.74
CA ALA A 491 -0.16 -34.63 3.71
C ALA A 491 -1.29 -35.62 4.07
N LYS A 492 -1.61 -36.59 3.22
CA LYS A 492 -2.60 -37.62 3.53
C LYS A 492 -2.15 -38.59 4.64
N GLU A 493 -0.85 -38.68 4.86
CA GLU A 493 -0.27 -39.53 5.89
C GLU A 493 -0.02 -38.75 7.21
N TRP A 494 -0.20 -37.41 7.20
CA TRP A 494 -0.02 -36.59 8.38
C TRP A 494 -1.29 -36.53 9.23
N PRO A 495 -1.16 -36.47 10.58
CA PRO A 495 -2.32 -36.31 11.45
C PRO A 495 -3.04 -34.98 11.15
N GLU A 496 -4.37 -34.98 11.21
CA GLU A 496 -5.17 -33.77 10.97
C GLU A 496 -4.91 -32.69 12.03
N LYS A 497 -4.60 -33.10 13.28
CA LYS A 497 -4.32 -32.20 14.40
C LYS A 497 -3.11 -32.66 15.20
N VAL A 498 -2.36 -31.72 15.71
CA VAL A 498 -1.21 -31.97 16.57
C VAL A 498 -1.18 -30.99 17.75
N LYS A 499 -0.66 -31.45 18.91
CA LYS A 499 -0.22 -30.57 19.99
C LYS A 499 1.28 -30.36 19.91
N HIS A 500 1.74 -29.14 20.12
CA HIS A 500 3.17 -28.81 20.05
C HIS A 500 3.60 -28.01 21.27
N VAL A 501 4.79 -28.29 21.79
CA VAL A 501 5.35 -27.66 23.01
C VAL A 501 5.50 -26.14 22.93
N LEU A 502 5.61 -25.58 21.73
CA LEU A 502 5.64 -24.13 21.51
C LEU A 502 4.25 -23.50 21.47
N HIS A 503 3.17 -24.31 21.50
CA HIS A 503 1.80 -23.83 21.44
C HIS A 503 0.87 -24.83 22.16
N GLU A 504 0.93 -24.84 23.50
CA GLU A 504 0.21 -25.81 24.35
C GLU A 504 -1.28 -25.48 24.53
N GLU A 505 -1.67 -24.22 24.29
CA GLU A 505 -3.03 -23.71 24.57
C GLU A 505 -4.07 -24.29 23.60
N HIS A 506 -3.71 -24.46 22.33
CA HIS A 506 -4.61 -24.99 21.29
C HIS A 506 -3.97 -26.13 20.51
N GLU A 507 -4.80 -26.95 19.88
CA GLU A 507 -4.35 -27.92 18.88
C GLU A 507 -4.12 -27.22 17.55
N LEU A 508 -2.99 -27.51 16.90
CA LEU A 508 -2.71 -27.02 15.55
C LEU A 508 -3.38 -27.92 14.53
N GLU A 509 -4.08 -27.33 13.56
CA GLU A 509 -4.75 -28.06 12.48
C GLU A 509 -3.92 -28.06 11.20
N LEU A 510 -3.85 -29.21 10.51
CA LEU A 510 -3.21 -29.30 9.21
C LEU A 510 -4.02 -28.52 8.18
N THR A 511 -3.55 -27.35 7.79
CA THR A 511 -4.26 -26.39 6.93
C THR A 511 -3.44 -26.09 5.67
N ARG A 512 -4.13 -25.86 4.55
CA ARG A 512 -3.49 -25.42 3.32
C ARG A 512 -3.30 -23.90 3.36
N VAL A 513 -2.06 -23.45 3.51
CA VAL A 513 -1.67 -22.03 3.57
C VAL A 513 -0.73 -21.72 2.40
N PRO A 514 -1.02 -20.71 1.56
CA PRO A 514 -0.18 -20.40 0.40
C PRO A 514 1.26 -20.07 0.77
N VAL A 515 1.46 -19.23 1.78
CA VAL A 515 2.78 -18.81 2.31
C VAL A 515 2.62 -18.49 3.79
N TYR A 516 3.57 -18.89 4.63
CA TYR A 516 3.62 -18.57 6.06
C TYR A 516 5.07 -18.54 6.55
N ILE A 517 5.30 -17.98 7.72
CA ILE A 517 6.58 -18.07 8.43
C ILE A 517 6.40 -19.07 9.57
N CYS A 518 7.31 -20.03 9.68
CA CYS A 518 7.24 -21.04 10.71
C CYS A 518 7.75 -20.52 12.05
N ASP A 519 6.91 -20.46 13.08
CA ASP A 519 7.24 -19.96 14.42
C ASP A 519 8.30 -20.78 15.19
N LYS A 520 8.72 -21.94 14.67
CA LYS A 520 9.81 -22.74 15.25
C LYS A 520 11.17 -22.46 14.64
N CYS A 521 11.26 -22.20 13.34
CA CYS A 521 12.53 -22.08 12.64
C CYS A 521 12.72 -20.77 11.87
N ASP A 522 11.76 -19.86 11.93
CA ASP A 522 11.73 -18.56 11.25
C ASP A 522 11.93 -18.65 9.71
N GLU A 523 11.74 -19.83 9.13
CA GLU A 523 11.83 -20.04 7.69
C GLU A 523 10.44 -19.96 7.05
N GLU A 524 10.40 -19.49 5.80
CA GLU A 524 9.18 -19.47 4.98
C GLU A 524 8.73 -20.90 4.65
N GLY A 525 7.42 -21.15 4.84
CA GLY A 525 6.74 -22.38 4.45
C GLY A 525 5.66 -22.12 3.41
N GLN A 526 5.29 -23.17 2.66
CA GLN A 526 4.24 -23.09 1.65
C GLN A 526 3.42 -24.38 1.62
N ILE A 527 2.22 -24.27 1.06
CA ILE A 527 1.28 -25.36 0.73
C ILE A 527 0.57 -25.91 1.96
N TRP A 528 1.29 -26.39 2.98
CA TRP A 528 0.74 -27.00 4.18
C TRP A 528 1.43 -26.51 5.45
N SER A 529 0.63 -26.05 6.41
CA SER A 529 1.04 -25.67 7.75
C SER A 529 0.22 -26.42 8.80
N TYR A 530 0.81 -26.67 9.96
CA TYR A 530 0.05 -26.86 11.19
C TYR A 530 -0.22 -25.50 11.79
N HIS A 531 -1.46 -25.04 11.64
CA HIS A 531 -1.93 -23.68 11.89
C HIS A 531 -2.89 -23.60 13.09
N CYS A 532 -2.85 -22.50 13.80
CA CYS A 532 -3.85 -22.10 14.79
C CYS A 532 -4.51 -20.80 14.37
N ASP A 533 -5.79 -20.85 13.98
CA ASP A 533 -6.57 -19.68 13.58
C ASP A 533 -6.72 -18.61 14.70
N GLU A 534 -6.72 -19.03 15.97
CA GLU A 534 -6.93 -18.13 17.11
C GLU A 534 -5.68 -17.31 17.45
N CYS A 535 -4.49 -17.87 17.19
CA CYS A 535 -3.21 -17.28 17.60
C CYS A 535 -2.34 -16.86 16.41
N ASP A 536 -2.78 -17.11 15.16
CA ASP A 536 -1.99 -16.89 13.94
C ASP A 536 -0.59 -17.54 14.03
N PHE A 537 -0.55 -18.81 14.49
CA PHE A 537 0.66 -19.58 14.77
C PHE A 537 0.82 -20.70 13.75
N ASP A 538 1.99 -20.79 13.12
CA ASP A 538 2.26 -21.68 12.01
C ASP A 538 3.49 -22.53 12.20
N LEU A 539 3.40 -23.83 11.94
CA LEU A 539 4.57 -24.72 11.90
C LEU A 539 4.65 -25.51 10.59
N HIS A 540 5.85 -25.64 10.06
CA HIS A 540 6.11 -26.66 9.04
C HIS A 540 5.70 -28.04 9.56
N ALA A 541 5.19 -28.92 8.70
CA ALA A 541 4.91 -30.29 9.08
C ALA A 541 6.13 -31.00 9.66
N LYS A 542 7.33 -30.77 9.09
CA LYS A 542 8.61 -31.27 9.63
C LYS A 542 8.94 -30.73 11.02
N CYS A 543 8.53 -29.51 11.32
CA CYS A 543 8.77 -28.86 12.62
C CYS A 543 7.77 -29.30 13.68
N ALA A 544 6.51 -29.53 13.28
CA ALA A 544 5.44 -29.96 14.15
C ALA A 544 5.54 -31.48 14.51
N LEU A 545 5.98 -32.32 13.55
CA LEU A 545 5.98 -33.78 13.69
C LEU A 545 7.30 -34.36 14.22
N LYS A 546 8.40 -33.57 14.32
CA LYS A 546 9.64 -34.00 14.96
C LYS A 546 9.52 -33.79 16.46
N GLU A 547 9.62 -34.87 17.24
CA GLU A 547 9.82 -34.78 18.70
C GLU A 547 11.13 -34.08 18.98
N ASP A 548 11.10 -33.00 19.80
CA ASP A 548 12.29 -32.29 20.26
C ASP A 548 13.05 -33.17 21.24
N ALA A 549 14.06 -33.83 20.74
CA ALA A 549 15.07 -34.43 21.60
C ALA A 549 15.95 -33.30 22.19
N ASN A 550 15.73 -33.00 23.48
CA ASN A 550 16.47 -32.06 24.32
C ASN A 550 16.30 -30.54 24.10
N ILE A 551 15.42 -29.96 24.88
CA ILE A 551 15.59 -28.58 25.36
C ILE A 551 15.95 -28.65 26.86
N ASN A 552 17.24 -28.74 27.15
CA ASN A 552 17.85 -28.32 28.40
C ASN A 552 19.05 -27.45 28.06
N GLY A 553 18.98 -26.17 28.32
CA GLY A 553 20.14 -25.27 28.27
C GLY A 553 19.84 -23.89 27.73
N ASP A 554 19.75 -22.96 28.68
CA ASP A 554 19.89 -21.51 28.55
C ASP A 554 20.46 -20.98 27.23
N ASP A 555 19.75 -20.01 26.61
CA ASP A 555 20.33 -18.70 26.34
C ASP A 555 19.37 -17.69 25.69
N ALA A 556 19.30 -16.56 26.39
CA ALA A 556 19.26 -15.18 25.87
C ALA A 556 18.17 -14.72 24.90
N VAL A 557 17.21 -14.07 25.49
CA VAL A 557 16.39 -12.96 24.95
C VAL A 557 17.25 -11.98 24.13
N LYS A 558 16.87 -11.72 22.89
CA LYS A 558 17.22 -10.49 22.18
C LYS A 558 15.99 -9.63 22.02
N GLU A 559 15.95 -8.59 22.82
CA GLU A 559 15.04 -7.47 22.73
C GLU A 559 15.27 -6.70 21.42
N GLY A 560 14.18 -6.36 20.77
CA GLY A 560 14.11 -5.45 19.62
C GLY A 560 12.67 -5.08 19.37
N GLY A 561 12.03 -4.47 20.36
CA GLY A 561 10.64 -4.06 20.23
C GLY A 561 10.48 -2.58 20.56
N GLY A 562 9.71 -1.88 19.78
CA GLY A 562 9.10 -0.62 20.18
C GLY A 562 8.09 -0.91 21.28
N GLU A 563 8.18 -0.16 22.37
CA GLU A 563 7.32 -0.26 23.54
C GLU A 563 5.84 -0.09 23.16
N SER A 564 5.05 -1.12 23.42
CA SER A 564 3.59 -1.05 23.46
C SER A 564 3.18 -0.64 24.87
N GLN A 565 2.49 0.48 25.02
CA GLN A 565 1.73 0.76 26.24
C GLN A 565 0.39 0.03 26.15
N ASP A 566 0.16 -0.84 27.15
CA ASP A 566 -1.10 -1.52 27.46
C ASP A 566 -2.03 -1.93 26.30
N GLY A 567 -1.60 -2.92 25.51
CA GLY A 567 -2.51 -3.66 24.64
C GLY A 567 -3.03 -2.93 23.40
N TRP A 568 -2.39 -1.83 22.97
CA TRP A 568 -2.73 -1.13 21.74
C TRP A 568 -1.58 -1.15 20.74
N VAL A 569 -1.90 -1.45 19.49
CA VAL A 569 -0.95 -1.42 18.35
C VAL A 569 -1.44 -0.40 17.33
N CYS A 570 -0.55 0.51 16.90
CA CYS A 570 -0.87 1.56 15.93
C CYS A 570 -0.19 1.29 14.58
N ASP A 571 -0.99 1.34 13.48
CA ASP A 571 -0.52 1.25 12.09
C ASP A 571 -0.57 2.61 11.44
N GLY A 572 -0.12 3.55 11.49
CA GLY A 572 -0.17 4.82 10.77
C GLY A 572 -1.56 5.49 10.64
N ASN A 573 -2.65 4.74 10.60
CA ASN A 573 -4.02 5.22 10.40
C ASN A 573 -4.99 4.94 11.55
N VAL A 574 -4.82 3.83 12.26
CA VAL A 574 -5.69 3.35 13.35
C VAL A 574 -4.84 2.70 14.43
N CYS A 575 -5.20 2.86 15.70
CA CYS A 575 -4.68 2.07 16.83
C CYS A 575 -5.74 1.06 17.25
N THR A 576 -5.41 -0.23 17.31
CA THR A 576 -6.31 -1.33 17.69
C THR A 576 -5.90 -1.96 19.00
N LYS A 577 -6.87 -2.44 19.79
CA LYS A 577 -6.62 -3.28 20.96
C LYS A 577 -6.17 -4.67 20.49
N SER A 578 -5.03 -5.16 20.98
CA SER A 578 -4.52 -6.53 20.76
C SER A 578 -5.36 -7.56 21.55
#